data_14b2edbdaae4345f9a8d41a8b34e2474
#
_entry.id   14b2edbdaae4345f9a8d41a8b34e2474
#
_cell.length_a   1.000
_cell.length_b   1.000
_cell.length_c   1.000
_cell.angle_alpha   90.00
_cell.angle_beta   90.00
_cell.angle_gamma   90.00
#
_symmetry.space_group_name_H-M   'P 1'
#
loop_
_entity.id
_entity.type
_entity.pdbx_description
1 polymer ?
#
loop_
_entity_poly.entity_id
_entity_poly.type
_entity_poly.pdbx_seq_one_letter_code
_entity_poly.pdbx_strand_id
1 'polypeptide(L)'
;MAYWLVKSEPSTWSWDQQVAKGAKGEAWTGVRNFTARQNLVNMKKGDKAFFYHSNEGKEIVGIAEVIKEAYPDPSDKTGKFVCVDIKADKPLKTPVDRKSVV
;
A
#
# COMPACT_ATOMS: atom_id res chain seq x y z
N MET A 1 3.03 6.71 15.54
CA MET A 1 2.42 6.05 14.35
C MET A 1 2.86 6.79 13.09
N ALA A 2 3.37 6.07 12.13
CA ALA A 2 3.83 6.67 10.87
C ALA A 2 2.76 6.55 9.78
N TYR A 3 2.79 7.49 8.86
CA TYR A 3 1.95 7.47 7.67
C TYR A 3 2.82 7.26 6.44
N TRP A 4 2.40 6.37 5.57
CA TRP A 4 3.11 5.99 4.35
C TRP A 4 2.22 6.21 3.14
N LEU A 5 2.80 6.12 1.96
CA LEU A 5 2.07 6.19 0.70
C LEU A 5 2.30 4.90 -0.07
N VAL A 6 1.22 4.20 -0.43
CA VAL A 6 1.30 3.04 -1.31
C VAL A 6 0.60 3.38 -2.62
N LYS A 7 1.28 3.12 -3.73
CA LYS A 7 0.80 3.43 -5.06
C LYS A 7 0.30 2.18 -5.74
N SER A 8 -0.86 2.26 -6.36
CA SER A 8 -1.41 1.16 -7.12
C SER A 8 -2.07 1.66 -8.40
N GLU A 9 -1.93 0.90 -9.48
CA GLU A 9 -2.67 1.15 -10.70
C GLU A 9 -4.05 0.53 -10.56
N PRO A 10 -5.15 1.32 -10.71
CA PRO A 10 -6.51 0.79 -10.53
C PRO A 10 -6.83 -0.39 -11.43
N SER A 11 -6.24 -0.44 -12.62
CA SER A 11 -6.45 -1.54 -13.55
C SER A 11 -5.79 -2.85 -13.09
N THR A 12 -4.78 -2.76 -12.23
CA THR A 12 -4.07 -3.92 -11.68
C THR A 12 -4.59 -4.27 -10.29
N TRP A 13 -4.68 -3.28 -9.40
CA TRP A 13 -5.17 -3.47 -8.03
C TRP A 13 -5.82 -2.20 -7.53
N SER A 14 -7.16 -2.20 -7.51
CA SER A 14 -7.94 -1.03 -7.11
C SER A 14 -8.21 -1.02 -5.61
N TRP A 15 -8.65 0.15 -5.11
CA TRP A 15 -9.12 0.28 -3.73
C TRP A 15 -10.27 -0.69 -3.43
N ASP A 16 -11.20 -0.84 -4.40
CA ASP A 16 -12.33 -1.75 -4.23
C ASP A 16 -11.87 -3.20 -4.06
N GLN A 17 -10.84 -3.60 -4.81
CA GLN A 17 -10.26 -4.94 -4.64
C GLN A 17 -9.60 -5.10 -3.27
N GLN A 18 -8.96 -4.05 -2.77
CA GLN A 18 -8.35 -4.06 -1.44
C GLN A 18 -9.42 -4.18 -0.36
N VAL A 19 -10.52 -3.44 -0.49
CA VAL A 19 -11.65 -3.52 0.45
C VAL A 19 -12.24 -4.93 0.46
N ALA A 20 -12.33 -5.56 -0.68
CA ALA A 20 -12.89 -6.91 -0.81
C ALA A 20 -12.08 -7.96 -0.04
N LYS A 21 -10.80 -7.71 0.22
CA LYS A 21 -9.96 -8.61 1.01
C LYS A 21 -10.29 -8.58 2.50
N GLY A 22 -10.98 -7.55 2.96
CA GLY A 22 -11.40 -7.45 4.35
C GLY A 22 -10.23 -7.45 5.33
N ALA A 23 -10.45 -8.02 6.51
CA ALA A 23 -9.45 -8.05 7.58
C ALA A 23 -8.24 -8.93 7.27
N LYS A 24 -8.36 -9.85 6.32
CA LYS A 24 -7.23 -10.68 5.89
C LYS A 24 -6.14 -9.89 5.20
N GLY A 25 -6.54 -8.79 4.54
CA GLY A 25 -5.62 -7.93 3.82
C GLY A 25 -5.02 -8.60 2.59
N GLU A 26 -4.00 -7.99 2.06
CA GLU A 26 -3.29 -8.46 0.89
C GLU A 26 -1.80 -8.19 1.04
N ALA A 27 -0.99 -9.12 0.58
CA ALA A 27 0.45 -8.93 0.53
C ALA A 27 0.79 -7.91 -0.56
N TRP A 28 1.53 -6.86 -0.18
CA TRP A 28 1.91 -5.81 -1.11
C TRP A 28 3.20 -6.22 -1.83
N THR A 29 3.05 -7.10 -2.80
CA THR A 29 4.18 -7.69 -3.54
C THR A 29 4.53 -6.89 -4.78
N GLY A 30 5.63 -7.26 -5.43
CA GLY A 30 6.01 -6.67 -6.72
C GLY A 30 6.79 -5.37 -6.64
N VAL A 31 7.13 -4.91 -5.44
CA VAL A 31 7.97 -3.71 -5.28
C VAL A 31 9.40 -4.04 -5.72
N ARG A 32 9.93 -3.29 -6.68
CA ARG A 32 11.26 -3.53 -7.26
C ARG A 32 12.15 -2.30 -7.23
N ASN A 33 11.82 -1.32 -6.40
CA ASN A 33 12.58 -0.10 -6.21
C ASN A 33 13.20 -0.13 -4.81
N PHE A 34 14.51 0.14 -4.71
CA PHE A 34 15.20 0.05 -3.42
C PHE A 34 14.75 1.10 -2.41
N THR A 35 14.38 2.29 -2.87
CA THR A 35 13.83 3.31 -1.97
C THR A 35 12.49 2.86 -1.40
N ALA A 36 11.61 2.32 -2.25
CA ALA A 36 10.32 1.80 -1.80
C ALA A 36 10.51 0.58 -0.88
N ARG A 37 11.50 -0.28 -1.18
CA ARG A 37 11.86 -1.40 -0.31
C ARG A 37 12.23 -0.91 1.10
N GLN A 38 13.04 0.13 1.17
CA GLN A 38 13.45 0.68 2.47
C GLN A 38 12.24 1.21 3.24
N ASN A 39 11.29 1.82 2.56
CA ASN A 39 10.05 2.26 3.19
C ASN A 39 9.26 1.08 3.76
N LEU A 40 9.15 -0.02 2.99
CA LEU A 40 8.46 -1.22 3.45
C LEU A 40 9.14 -1.80 4.70
N VAL A 41 10.47 -1.85 4.71
CA VAL A 41 11.24 -2.34 5.84
C VAL A 41 10.97 -1.52 7.10
N ASN A 42 10.74 -0.22 6.93
CA ASN A 42 10.51 0.69 8.06
C ASN A 42 9.06 0.70 8.54
N MET A 43 8.13 0.12 7.79
CA MET A 43 6.73 0.06 8.19
C MET A 43 6.54 -0.84 9.40
N LYS A 44 5.73 -0.40 10.34
CA LYS A 44 5.40 -1.15 11.55
C LYS A 44 3.93 -1.55 11.55
N LYS A 45 3.64 -2.69 12.15
CA LYS A 45 2.26 -3.13 12.34
C LYS A 45 1.46 -2.03 13.03
N GLY A 46 0.33 -1.66 12.45
CA GLY A 46 -0.52 -0.57 12.95
C GLY A 46 -0.28 0.76 12.25
N ASP A 47 0.80 0.90 11.48
CA ASP A 47 1.02 2.11 10.70
C ASP A 47 -0.05 2.26 9.63
N LYS A 48 -0.35 3.49 9.26
CA LYS A 48 -1.33 3.80 8.23
C LYS A 48 -0.64 4.15 6.92
N ALA A 49 -1.29 3.80 5.81
CA ALA A 49 -0.79 4.10 4.48
C ALA A 49 -1.90 4.74 3.65
N PHE A 50 -1.57 5.83 2.97
CA PHE A 50 -2.49 6.41 1.99
C PHE A 50 -2.46 5.55 0.74
N PHE A 51 -3.63 5.10 0.31
CA PHE A 51 -3.79 4.27 -0.87
C PHE A 51 -3.99 5.18 -2.09
N TYR A 52 -2.97 5.26 -2.94
CA TYR A 52 -2.93 6.19 -4.06
C TYR A 52 -3.15 5.45 -5.38
N HIS A 53 -4.17 5.86 -6.14
CA HIS A 53 -4.36 5.37 -7.50
C HIS A 53 -3.45 6.16 -8.44
N SER A 54 -2.46 5.48 -9.00
CA SER A 54 -1.58 6.07 -10.01
C SER A 54 -2.16 5.83 -11.40
N ASN A 55 -1.68 6.58 -12.39
CA ASN A 55 -2.06 6.52 -13.80
C ASN A 55 -3.49 7.00 -14.07
N GLU A 56 -4.51 6.40 -13.46
CA GLU A 56 -5.90 6.79 -13.65
C GLU A 56 -6.40 7.50 -12.40
N GLY A 57 -6.90 8.71 -12.55
CA GLY A 57 -7.41 9.51 -11.46
C GLY A 57 -6.35 10.19 -10.61
N LYS A 58 -5.19 9.57 -10.41
CA LYS A 58 -4.04 10.13 -9.65
C LYS A 58 -4.46 10.75 -8.33
N GLU A 59 -5.15 9.98 -7.50
CA GLU A 59 -5.73 10.48 -6.26
C GLU A 59 -5.63 9.46 -5.14
N ILE A 60 -5.65 9.95 -3.90
CA ILE A 60 -5.69 9.10 -2.72
C ILE A 60 -7.17 8.77 -2.45
N VAL A 61 -7.49 7.48 -2.45
CA VAL A 61 -8.87 7.01 -2.38
C VAL A 61 -9.22 6.38 -1.03
N GLY A 62 -8.24 6.06 -0.22
CA GLY A 62 -8.50 5.46 1.07
C GLY A 62 -7.27 5.38 1.94
N ILE A 63 -7.46 4.85 3.15
CA ILE A 63 -6.40 4.63 4.11
C ILE A 63 -6.33 3.14 4.42
N ALA A 64 -5.15 2.57 4.27
CA ALA A 64 -4.87 1.17 4.61
C ALA A 64 -4.08 1.11 5.91
N GLU A 65 -4.05 -0.06 6.52
CA GLU A 65 -3.29 -0.31 7.74
C GLU A 65 -2.34 -1.48 7.52
N VAL A 66 -1.10 -1.33 8.00
CA VAL A 66 -0.11 -2.41 7.95
C VAL A 66 -0.47 -3.45 9.01
N ILE A 67 -0.72 -4.68 8.59
CA ILE A 67 -1.09 -5.77 9.50
C ILE A 67 0.01 -6.80 9.67
N LYS A 68 1.03 -6.76 8.82
CA LYS A 68 2.22 -7.62 8.96
C LYS A 68 3.43 -6.85 8.45
N GLU A 69 4.47 -6.82 9.27
CA GLU A 69 5.71 -6.14 8.94
C GLU A 69 6.47 -6.86 7.84
N ALA A 70 7.49 -6.20 7.28
CA ALA A 70 8.20 -6.67 6.10
C ALA A 70 8.70 -8.10 6.23
N TYR A 71 8.52 -8.88 5.18
CA TYR A 71 9.04 -10.24 5.04
C TYR A 71 9.45 -10.44 3.58
N PRO A 72 10.23 -11.48 3.28
CA PRO A 72 10.65 -11.69 1.90
C PRO A 72 9.48 -11.81 0.94
N ASP A 73 9.55 -11.06 -0.17
CA ASP A 73 8.51 -11.07 -1.18
C ASP A 73 8.55 -12.41 -1.93
N PRO A 74 7.49 -13.22 -1.87
CA PRO A 74 7.48 -14.52 -2.55
C PRO A 74 7.51 -14.42 -4.07
N SER A 75 7.19 -13.25 -4.64
CA SER A 75 7.28 -13.03 -6.08
C SER A 75 8.70 -12.68 -6.52
N ASP A 76 9.62 -12.40 -5.60
CA ASP A 76 11.00 -12.09 -5.89
C ASP A 76 11.89 -13.29 -5.58
N LYS A 77 12.34 -13.98 -6.63
CA LYS A 77 13.18 -15.16 -6.49
C LYS A 77 14.61 -14.84 -6.06
N THR A 78 15.01 -13.57 -6.17
CA THR A 78 16.38 -13.15 -5.78
C THR A 78 16.51 -12.94 -4.28
N GLY A 79 15.41 -12.78 -3.56
CA GLY A 79 15.42 -12.52 -2.13
C GLY A 79 15.83 -11.11 -1.74
N LYS A 80 15.93 -10.20 -2.70
CA LYS A 80 16.39 -8.82 -2.44
C LYS A 80 15.26 -7.90 -2.00
N PHE A 81 14.02 -8.22 -2.35
CA PHE A 81 12.87 -7.36 -2.08
C PHE A 81 11.94 -7.98 -1.06
N VAL A 82 11.19 -7.11 -0.41
CA VAL A 82 10.28 -7.50 0.67
C VAL A 82 8.87 -7.02 0.37
N CYS A 83 7.91 -7.54 1.11
CA CYS A 83 6.54 -7.07 1.07
C CYS A 83 6.01 -6.92 2.49
N VAL A 84 4.90 -6.19 2.61
CA VAL A 84 4.14 -6.09 3.86
C VAL A 84 2.72 -6.50 3.54
N ASP A 85 1.96 -6.89 4.57
CA ASP A 85 0.52 -7.12 4.40
C ASP A 85 -0.22 -5.88 4.85
N ILE A 86 -1.18 -5.45 4.06
CA ILE A 86 -2.04 -4.31 4.39
C ILE A 86 -3.50 -4.70 4.25
N LYS A 87 -4.35 -4.03 5.01
CA LYS A 87 -5.81 -4.13 4.87
C LYS A 87 -6.40 -2.75 4.65
N ALA A 88 -7.59 -2.69 4.04
CA ALA A 88 -8.33 -1.44 3.94
C ALA A 88 -8.80 -1.05 5.33
N ASP A 89 -8.48 0.19 5.75
CA ASP A 89 -8.94 0.71 7.04
C ASP A 89 -10.23 1.51 6.85
N LYS A 90 -10.16 2.56 6.03
CA LYS A 90 -11.35 3.35 5.73
C LYS A 90 -11.20 4.05 4.38
N PRO A 91 -12.32 4.21 3.63
CA PRO A 91 -12.28 5.00 2.41
C PRO A 91 -12.27 6.49 2.75
N LEU A 92 -11.78 7.31 1.81
CA LEU A 92 -11.95 8.74 1.89
C LEU A 92 -13.28 9.10 1.24
N LYS A 93 -14.07 9.96 1.89
CA LYS A 93 -15.36 10.39 1.35
C LYS A 93 -15.18 11.15 0.05
N THR A 94 -14.15 11.98 -0.01
CA THR A 94 -13.77 12.71 -1.21
C THR A 94 -12.33 12.34 -1.51
N PRO A 95 -12.05 11.76 -2.68
CA PRO A 95 -10.66 11.44 -3.04
C PRO A 95 -9.80 12.70 -3.00
N VAL A 96 -8.57 12.54 -2.54
CA VAL A 96 -7.65 13.66 -2.34
C VAL A 96 -6.55 13.62 -3.40
N ASP A 97 -6.37 14.71 -4.12
CA ASP A 97 -5.29 14.88 -5.07
C ASP A 97 -3.97 14.80 -4.30
N ARG A 98 -2.96 14.18 -4.90
CA ARG A 98 -1.62 14.08 -4.31
C ARG A 98 -1.06 15.44 -3.92
N LYS A 99 -1.37 16.48 -4.67
CA LYS A 99 -0.90 17.84 -4.39
C LYS A 99 -1.47 18.41 -3.09
N SER A 100 -2.60 17.88 -2.63
CA SER A 100 -3.24 18.31 -1.40
C SER A 100 -2.65 17.63 -0.16
N VAL A 101 -1.79 16.64 -0.37
CA VAL A 101 -1.14 15.90 0.71
C VAL A 101 0.28 16.41 0.83
N VAL A 102 0.56 17.07 1.92
CA VAL A 102 1.87 17.67 2.16
C VAL A 102 2.57 16.96 3.29
#